data_ea72fa3d29aad44aa9c7664cac3be93a
#
_entry.id   ea72fa3d29aad44aa9c7664cac3be93a
#
_cell.length_a   1.000
_cell.length_b   1.000
_cell.length_c   1.000
_cell.angle_alpha   90.00
_cell.angle_beta   90.00
_cell.angle_gamma   90.00
#
_symmetry.space_group_name_H-M   'P 1'
#
loop_
_entity.id
_entity.type
_entity.pdbx_description
1 polymer ?
#
loop_
_entity_poly.entity_id
_entity_poly.type
_entity_poly.pdbx_seq_one_letter_code
_entity_poly.pdbx_strand_id
1 'polypeptide(L)'
;MMKNSKTLLYICILLLCLAVTGCSVRHGDFTVVSSKLVRLSEFELEKANRVRGIEGRDVMHIIILFPCGGQPTIDGALDDALEKGGGDVMTDAVITSWSWFIPYIYGQAGWSIEGDVVKTRKY
;
A
#
# COMPACT_ATOMS: atom_id res chain seq x y z
N MET A 1 47.15 1.64 11.20
CA MET A 1 45.96 1.03 11.77
C MET A 1 44.69 1.89 11.61
N MET A 2 44.74 3.19 11.74
CA MET A 2 43.52 4.04 11.58
C MET A 2 42.95 4.15 10.16
N LYS A 3 43.75 3.89 9.10
CA LYS A 3 43.30 3.94 7.70
C LYS A 3 42.37 2.79 7.35
N ASN A 4 42.56 1.62 7.94
CA ASN A 4 41.69 0.44 7.71
C ASN A 4 40.33 0.54 8.39
N SER A 5 40.20 1.27 9.48
CA SER A 5 38.94 1.45 10.21
C SER A 5 37.92 2.24 9.38
N LYS A 6 38.37 3.30 8.70
CA LYS A 6 37.47 4.08 7.80
C LYS A 6 37.04 3.27 6.58
N THR A 7 37.96 2.51 6.00
CA THR A 7 37.65 1.63 4.87
C THR A 7 36.67 0.53 5.27
N LEU A 8 36.88 -0.06 6.45
CA LEU A 8 35.95 -1.05 7.00
C LEU A 8 34.54 -0.46 7.23
N LEU A 9 34.48 0.77 7.77
CA LEU A 9 33.23 1.48 7.98
C LEU A 9 32.48 1.72 6.66
N TYR A 10 33.18 2.16 5.60
CA TYR A 10 32.58 2.37 4.28
C TYR A 10 32.09 1.07 3.65
N ILE A 11 32.83 -0.02 3.80
CA ILE A 11 32.40 -1.36 3.34
C ILE A 11 31.16 -1.81 4.10
N CYS A 12 31.10 -1.64 5.41
CA CYS A 12 29.92 -1.98 6.22
C CYS A 12 28.70 -1.16 5.81
N ILE A 13 28.86 0.15 5.57
CA ILE A 13 27.78 1.02 5.11
C ILE A 13 27.31 0.59 3.71
N LEU A 14 28.23 0.28 2.81
CA LEU A 14 27.90 -0.20 1.47
C LEU A 14 27.15 -1.54 1.51
N LEU A 15 27.60 -2.49 2.33
CA LEU A 15 26.92 -3.76 2.53
C LEU A 15 25.55 -3.59 3.18
N LEU A 16 25.42 -2.68 4.12
CA LEU A 16 24.12 -2.35 4.74
C LEU A 16 23.15 -1.77 3.71
N CYS A 17 23.61 -0.87 2.85
CA CYS A 17 22.78 -0.32 1.77
C CYS A 17 22.34 -1.37 0.75
N LEU A 18 23.17 -2.36 0.48
CA LEU A 18 22.85 -3.47 -0.43
C LEU A 18 21.91 -4.51 0.22
N ALA A 19 21.89 -4.58 1.55
CA ALA A 19 21.03 -5.51 2.29
C ALA A 19 19.57 -5.03 2.40
N VAL A 20 19.29 -3.76 2.12
CA VAL A 20 17.90 -3.24 2.08
C VAL A 20 17.26 -3.71 0.78
N THR A 21 16.51 -4.79 0.87
CA THR A 21 15.76 -5.33 -0.27
C THR A 21 14.30 -4.90 -0.15
N GLY A 22 13.81 -4.28 -1.20
CA GLY A 22 12.40 -3.97 -1.36
C GLY A 22 11.86 -4.60 -2.64
N CYS A 23 10.64 -5.13 -2.57
CA CYS A 23 9.93 -5.67 -3.72
C CYS A 23 8.55 -5.05 -3.79
N SER A 24 8.15 -4.67 -5.00
CA SER A 24 6.80 -4.17 -5.27
C SER A 24 6.25 -4.90 -6.48
N VAL A 25 5.04 -5.44 -6.36
CA VAL A 25 4.37 -6.19 -7.43
C VAL A 25 3.00 -5.58 -7.67
N ARG A 26 2.79 -5.11 -8.90
CA ARG A 26 1.47 -4.66 -9.37
C ARG A 26 0.62 -5.88 -9.73
N HIS A 27 -0.54 -6.00 -9.12
CA HIS A 27 -1.44 -7.15 -9.31
C HIS A 27 -2.48 -6.92 -10.39
N GLY A 28 -2.81 -5.69 -10.70
CA GLY A 28 -3.74 -5.37 -11.78
C GLY A 28 -4.40 -4.02 -11.63
N ASP A 29 -5.17 -3.71 -12.68
CA ASP A 29 -5.98 -2.51 -12.80
C ASP A 29 -7.44 -2.93 -12.77
N PHE A 30 -8.22 -2.25 -11.96
CA PHE A 30 -9.63 -2.56 -11.77
C PHE A 30 -10.47 -1.32 -12.06
N THR A 31 -11.45 -1.48 -12.94
CA THR A 31 -12.33 -0.36 -13.32
C THR A 31 -13.20 0.11 -12.15
N VAL A 32 -13.68 -0.82 -11.33
CA VAL A 32 -14.51 -0.53 -10.15
C VAL A 32 -14.19 -1.52 -9.04
N VAL A 33 -13.95 -1.02 -7.85
CA VAL A 33 -13.73 -1.82 -6.64
C VAL A 33 -14.50 -1.23 -5.47
N SER A 34 -15.13 -2.08 -4.67
CA SER A 34 -15.78 -1.68 -3.43
C SER A 34 -15.64 -2.77 -2.38
N SER A 35 -15.40 -2.40 -1.14
CA SER A 35 -15.43 -3.30 0.01
C SER A 35 -16.85 -3.63 0.47
N LYS A 36 -17.84 -2.94 -0.09
CA LYS A 36 -19.27 -3.12 0.22
C LYS A 36 -20.03 -3.61 -1.00
N LEU A 37 -21.11 -4.35 -0.76
CA LEU A 37 -22.02 -4.73 -1.83
C LEU A 37 -22.77 -3.49 -2.35
N VAL A 38 -22.34 -3.01 -3.50
CA VAL A 38 -22.92 -1.85 -4.18
C VAL A 38 -23.63 -2.33 -5.46
N ARG A 39 -24.87 -1.94 -5.64
CA ARG A 39 -25.58 -2.18 -6.91
C ARG A 39 -25.21 -1.08 -7.88
N LEU A 40 -24.32 -1.37 -8.82
CA LEU A 40 -23.84 -0.40 -9.80
C LEU A 40 -24.96 0.19 -10.67
N SER A 41 -26.09 -0.55 -10.83
CA SER A 41 -27.27 -0.06 -11.56
C SER A 41 -28.00 1.11 -10.90
N GLU A 42 -27.73 1.36 -9.63
CA GLU A 42 -28.35 2.44 -8.84
C GLU A 42 -27.51 3.72 -8.84
N PHE A 43 -26.33 3.70 -9.48
CA PHE A 43 -25.37 4.80 -9.41
C PHE A 43 -24.97 5.31 -10.79
N GLU A 44 -25.12 6.62 -11.01
CA GLU A 44 -24.54 7.31 -12.16
C GLU A 44 -23.08 7.70 -11.85
N LEU A 45 -22.15 6.78 -12.07
CA LEU A 45 -20.73 6.98 -11.80
C LEU A 45 -20.12 8.14 -12.59
N GLU A 46 -20.68 8.46 -13.75
CA GLU A 46 -20.19 9.56 -14.60
C GLU A 46 -20.46 10.95 -14.02
N LYS A 47 -21.56 11.10 -13.27
CA LYS A 47 -21.97 12.38 -12.66
C LYS A 47 -21.60 12.52 -11.20
N ALA A 48 -21.02 11.49 -10.59
CA ALA A 48 -20.69 11.51 -9.20
C ALA A 48 -19.46 12.38 -8.91
N ASN A 49 -19.43 12.99 -7.72
CA ASN A 49 -18.25 13.69 -7.24
C ASN A 49 -17.10 12.70 -7.06
N ARG A 50 -16.01 12.95 -7.75
CA ARG A 50 -14.84 12.09 -7.81
C ARG A 50 -13.64 12.79 -7.16
N VAL A 51 -13.01 12.12 -6.21
CA VAL A 51 -11.73 12.54 -5.62
C VAL A 51 -10.63 11.68 -6.24
N ARG A 52 -9.72 12.31 -6.96
CA ARG A 52 -8.70 11.63 -7.76
C ARG A 52 -7.45 11.32 -6.97
N GLY A 53 -6.80 10.21 -7.34
CA GLY A 53 -5.46 9.87 -6.85
C GLY A 53 -5.40 9.60 -5.36
N ILE A 54 -6.41 8.95 -4.81
CA ILE A 54 -6.42 8.55 -3.40
C ILE A 54 -5.68 7.21 -3.25
N GLU A 55 -4.75 7.17 -2.32
CA GLU A 55 -4.03 5.96 -1.97
C GLU A 55 -4.42 5.49 -0.57
N GLY A 56 -4.84 4.24 -0.48
CA GLY A 56 -5.04 3.51 0.77
C GLY A 56 -3.99 2.44 0.97
N ARG A 57 -3.65 2.15 2.21
CA ARG A 57 -2.65 1.15 2.58
C ARG A 57 -3.09 0.34 3.78
N ASP A 58 -2.78 -0.95 3.73
CA ASP A 58 -2.84 -1.83 4.89
C ASP A 58 -1.47 -2.48 5.08
N VAL A 59 -0.84 -2.26 6.23
CA VAL A 59 0.57 -2.50 6.48
C VAL A 59 0.77 -3.37 7.70
N MET A 60 1.62 -4.37 7.56
CA MET A 60 2.13 -5.19 8.65
C MET A 60 3.59 -4.80 8.95
N HIS A 61 3.92 -4.71 10.22
CA HIS A 61 5.27 -4.48 10.69
C HIS A 61 5.98 -5.79 11.01
N ILE A 62 7.24 -5.90 10.65
CA ILE A 62 8.08 -7.05 10.95
C ILE A 62 9.22 -6.57 11.83
N ILE A 63 9.25 -7.00 13.08
CA ILE A 63 10.26 -6.61 14.05
C ILE A 63 11.20 -7.79 14.28
N ILE A 64 12.47 -7.61 14.01
CA ILE A 64 13.52 -8.65 14.02
C ILE A 64 13.20 -9.72 12.98
N LEU A 65 12.39 -10.71 13.27
CA LEU A 65 11.91 -11.74 12.34
C LEU A 65 10.44 -12.09 12.62
N PHE A 66 9.81 -11.35 13.54
CA PHE A 66 8.45 -11.62 13.97
C PHE A 66 7.47 -10.63 13.35
N PRO A 67 6.43 -11.12 12.64
CA PRO A 67 5.35 -10.26 12.19
C PRO A 67 4.55 -9.75 13.40
N CYS A 68 4.35 -8.45 13.46
CA CYS A 68 3.57 -7.78 14.50
C CYS A 68 2.35 -7.12 13.88
N GLY A 69 1.19 -7.34 14.46
CA GLY A 69 -0.08 -6.85 13.95
C GLY A 69 -0.87 -7.88 13.17
N GLY A 70 -1.96 -7.45 12.56
CA GLY A 70 -2.79 -8.29 11.69
C GLY A 70 -2.13 -8.53 10.32
N GLN A 71 -2.58 -9.57 9.65
CA GLN A 71 -2.17 -9.81 8.27
C GLN A 71 -2.79 -8.72 7.37
N PRO A 72 -2.01 -8.01 6.55
CA PRO A 72 -2.53 -6.97 5.68
C PRO A 72 -3.42 -7.57 4.59
N THR A 73 -4.49 -6.86 4.27
CA THR A 73 -5.49 -7.29 3.30
C THR A 73 -5.74 -6.21 2.24
N ILE A 74 -6.22 -6.63 1.09
CA ILE A 74 -6.66 -5.70 0.05
C ILE A 74 -7.88 -4.90 0.53
N ASP A 75 -8.79 -5.55 1.25
CA ASP A 75 -9.98 -4.89 1.81
C ASP A 75 -9.60 -3.79 2.81
N GLY A 76 -8.60 -4.03 3.66
CA GLY A 76 -8.11 -3.01 4.60
C GLY A 76 -7.50 -1.80 3.87
N ALA A 77 -6.72 -2.03 2.83
CA ALA A 77 -6.18 -0.96 2.00
C ALA A 77 -7.27 -0.18 1.26
N LEU A 78 -8.31 -0.88 0.78
CA LEU A 78 -9.45 -0.26 0.11
C LEU A 78 -10.29 0.58 1.08
N ASP A 79 -10.58 0.06 2.28
CA ASP A 79 -11.32 0.80 3.31
C ASP A 79 -10.58 2.08 3.72
N ASP A 80 -9.26 2.02 3.90
CA ASP A 80 -8.44 3.20 4.17
C ASP A 80 -8.52 4.24 3.04
N ALA A 81 -8.49 3.80 1.78
CA ALA A 81 -8.66 4.69 0.62
C ALA A 81 -10.04 5.32 0.56
N LEU A 82 -11.09 4.53 0.77
CA LEU A 82 -12.48 5.03 0.77
C LEU A 82 -12.74 6.03 1.89
N GLU A 83 -12.19 5.78 3.07
CA GLU A 83 -12.29 6.70 4.20
C GLU A 83 -11.56 8.03 3.91
N LYS A 84 -10.35 7.98 3.38
CA LYS A 84 -9.59 9.17 2.98
C LYS A 84 -10.28 9.99 1.89
N GLY A 85 -10.88 9.31 0.91
CA GLY A 85 -11.63 9.95 -0.18
C GLY A 85 -13.03 10.35 0.18
N GLY A 86 -13.57 9.88 1.31
CA GLY A 86 -14.93 10.15 1.76
C GLY A 86 -16.01 9.59 0.81
N GLY A 87 -15.75 8.44 0.18
CA GLY A 87 -16.64 7.80 -0.78
C GLY A 87 -16.94 6.35 -0.48
N ASP A 88 -17.69 5.73 -1.36
CA ASP A 88 -18.18 4.36 -1.19
C ASP A 88 -17.61 3.38 -2.23
N VAL A 89 -17.11 3.90 -3.33
CA VAL A 89 -16.60 3.12 -4.46
C VAL A 89 -15.30 3.72 -4.97
N MET A 90 -14.37 2.89 -5.37
CA MET A 90 -13.15 3.30 -6.05
C MET A 90 -13.21 2.88 -7.52
N THR A 91 -12.80 3.79 -8.40
CA THR A 91 -12.68 3.56 -9.84
C THR A 91 -11.24 3.73 -10.29
N ASP A 92 -10.89 3.09 -11.40
CA ASP A 92 -9.54 3.13 -11.96
C ASP A 92 -8.47 2.74 -10.93
N ALA A 93 -8.76 1.70 -10.16
CA ALA A 93 -7.96 1.27 -9.03
C ALA A 93 -6.78 0.39 -9.47
N VAL A 94 -5.60 0.70 -8.97
CA VAL A 94 -4.39 -0.11 -9.11
C VAL A 94 -4.07 -0.76 -7.78
N ILE A 95 -3.95 -2.08 -7.76
CA ILE A 95 -3.60 -2.84 -6.56
C ILE A 95 -2.15 -3.28 -6.64
N THR A 96 -1.39 -2.96 -5.62
CA THR A 96 0.03 -3.28 -5.51
C THR A 96 0.33 -3.90 -4.14
N SER A 97 1.06 -5.01 -4.13
CA SER A 97 1.68 -5.50 -2.92
C SER A 97 3.12 -5.02 -2.85
N TRP A 98 3.58 -4.72 -1.68
CA TRP A 98 4.95 -4.28 -1.48
C TRP A 98 5.51 -4.81 -0.17
N SER A 99 6.81 -4.97 -0.14
CA SER A 99 7.55 -5.33 1.05
C SER A 99 8.96 -4.79 1.00
N TRP A 100 9.49 -4.45 2.15
CA TRP A 100 10.91 -4.17 2.31
C TRP A 100 11.36 -4.65 3.67
N PHE A 101 12.61 -5.01 3.78
CA PHE A 101 13.14 -5.62 4.98
C PHE A 101 14.61 -5.26 5.17
N ILE A 102 14.94 -4.81 6.38
CA ILE A 102 16.32 -4.68 6.83
C ILE A 102 16.61 -5.90 7.70
N PRO A 103 17.51 -6.81 7.28
CA PRO A 103 17.77 -8.05 7.99
C PRO A 103 18.02 -7.84 9.47
N TYR A 104 17.34 -8.62 10.30
CA TYR A 104 17.45 -8.66 11.78
C TYR A 104 17.08 -7.36 12.51
N ILE A 105 16.55 -6.36 11.84
CA ILE A 105 16.19 -5.08 12.44
C ILE A 105 14.69 -4.84 12.32
N TYR A 106 14.22 -4.51 11.10
CA TYR A 106 12.84 -4.10 10.89
C TYR A 106 12.45 -4.21 9.42
N GLY A 107 11.18 -4.47 9.20
CA GLY A 107 10.61 -4.47 7.86
C GLY A 107 9.12 -4.14 7.86
N GLN A 108 8.59 -3.94 6.69
CA GLN A 108 7.17 -3.76 6.44
C GLN A 108 6.75 -4.54 5.22
N ALA A 109 5.53 -5.04 5.25
CA ALA A 109 4.86 -5.63 4.10
C ALA A 109 3.39 -5.20 4.09
N GLY A 110 2.82 -5.04 2.92
CA GLY A 110 1.43 -4.64 2.85
C GLY A 110 0.87 -4.55 1.45
N TRP A 111 -0.36 -4.08 1.42
CA TRP A 111 -1.10 -3.76 0.22
C TRP A 111 -1.28 -2.26 0.10
N SER A 112 -1.18 -1.73 -1.10
CA SER A 112 -1.62 -0.40 -1.44
C SER A 112 -2.61 -0.46 -2.59
N ILE A 113 -3.61 0.40 -2.53
CA ILE A 113 -4.56 0.62 -3.60
C ILE A 113 -4.60 2.11 -3.91
N GLU A 114 -4.47 2.45 -5.17
CA GLU A 114 -4.51 3.83 -5.65
C GLU A 114 -5.56 3.95 -6.74
N GLY A 115 -6.39 4.97 -6.67
CA GLY A 115 -7.43 5.23 -7.66
C GLY A 115 -8.28 6.44 -7.31
N ASP A 116 -9.39 6.55 -8.00
CA ASP A 116 -10.34 7.64 -7.81
C ASP A 116 -11.49 7.18 -6.92
N VAL A 117 -11.73 7.90 -5.83
CA VAL A 117 -12.84 7.60 -4.91
C VAL A 117 -14.07 8.37 -5.34
N VAL A 118 -15.18 7.66 -5.48
CA VAL A 118 -16.46 8.19 -5.90
C VAL A 118 -17.45 8.12 -4.74
N LYS A 119 -18.08 9.24 -4.43
CA LYS A 119 -19.17 9.29 -3.48
C LYS A 119 -20.48 9.06 -4.21
N THR A 120 -21.10 7.92 -3.92
CA THR A 120 -22.40 7.57 -4.48
C THR A 120 -23.49 8.34 -3.73
N ARG A 121 -24.36 9.03 -4.48
CA ARG A 121 -25.59 9.55 -3.90
C ARG A 121 -26.62 8.42 -3.90
N LYS A 122 -27.13 8.04 -2.73
CA LYS A 122 -28.38 7.31 -2.65
C LYS A 122 -29.49 8.26 -3.12
N TYR A 123 -30.18 7.85 -4.16
CA TYR A 123 -31.48 8.42 -4.51
C TYR A 123 -32.54 7.81 -3.60
#